data_40b4bee09f55f3e32dba4ae8de34b1c1
#
_entry.id   40b4bee09f55f3e32dba4ae8de34b1c1
#
_cell.length_a   1.000
_cell.length_b   1.000
_cell.length_c   1.000
_cell.angle_alpha   90.00
_cell.angle_beta   90.00
_cell.angle_gamma   90.00
#
_symmetry.space_group_name_H-M   'P 1'
#
loop_
_entity.id
_entity.type
_entity.pdbx_description
1 polymer ?
#
loop_
_entity_poly.entity_id
_entity_poly.type
_entity_poly.pdbx_seq_one_letter_code
_entity_poly.pdbx_strand_id
1 'polypeptide(L)'
;MTEPVYDLIIRGGRVATTTDVFEADVAISGETIAAIGRGLPPAKREIDARGKLVLPGGVDSHAHIEQLSAAGIMNADTFESATVSAAFGGTTTVIPFAAQHVGMKLPQVVEDYHALAKKGAVIDYAFHMIIADATKETVEEHIPALVKQGHASIKIFMTYDRLKVDDEPLLDILLAARQSGAMLCAHAENHGIIAWMVKRLLARGYTMPKYHAVSHARVSEAEAFTRLIGMAALIDQPIMIFHVSTAEGAKVIRDSRGQGLKVFAETCPQYLFLTADDLDKPGAEGAKWMCSPPPRTHSDQEALWQALSLGDLQTISSDHAPYRYDETGKLRAGPNPNFKQVANGLPGLELRLPLLFDAMVSKGRLGLEKFVELTSTAPAKIYNLHPRKGSIAVGADADIAIWDPNRETTIADEMMHDLAGYTPFAGRKLKGWPTTVLSRGCVIIDGDKCLANAGSGKFLARSGGEAAKPTGRLVADMDPERNFGAKLL
;
A
#
# COMPACT_ATOMS: atom_id res chain seq x y z
N MET A 1 -21.74 13.70 40.67
CA MET A 1 -21.18 13.43 39.35
C MET A 1 -20.91 11.92 39.30
N THR A 2 -21.45 11.21 38.31
CA THR A 2 -21.14 9.77 38.10
C THR A 2 -19.69 9.65 37.73
N GLU A 3 -18.99 8.65 38.31
CA GLU A 3 -17.60 8.37 37.94
C GLU A 3 -17.48 8.05 36.43
N PRO A 4 -16.40 8.51 35.78
CA PRO A 4 -16.19 8.24 34.36
C PRO A 4 -15.99 6.73 34.11
N VAL A 5 -16.80 6.18 33.18
CA VAL A 5 -16.81 4.74 32.87
C VAL A 5 -15.73 4.39 31.81
N TYR A 6 -15.40 5.36 30.93
CA TYR A 6 -14.49 5.17 29.82
C TYR A 6 -13.30 6.13 29.90
N ASP A 7 -12.21 5.82 29.21
CA ASP A 7 -11.05 6.71 29.15
C ASP A 7 -11.29 7.87 28.17
N LEU A 8 -11.92 7.59 27.03
CA LEU A 8 -12.25 8.59 26.02
C LEU A 8 -13.58 8.25 25.35
N ILE A 9 -14.35 9.29 24.99
CA ILE A 9 -15.54 9.17 24.13
C ILE A 9 -15.47 10.18 22.99
N ILE A 10 -15.77 9.72 21.79
CA ILE A 10 -16.06 10.54 20.61
C ILE A 10 -17.58 10.71 20.54
N ARG A 11 -18.07 11.95 20.69
CA ARG A 11 -19.49 12.27 20.82
C ARG A 11 -20.14 12.70 19.51
N GLY A 12 -21.29 12.08 19.19
CA GLY A 12 -22.25 12.58 18.20
C GLY A 12 -21.74 12.64 16.77
N GLY A 13 -20.73 11.85 16.45
CA GLY A 13 -20.20 11.75 15.09
C GLY A 13 -21.02 10.82 14.20
N ARG A 14 -20.91 10.99 12.89
CA ARG A 14 -21.41 10.02 11.91
C ARG A 14 -20.37 8.94 11.71
N VAL A 15 -20.59 7.79 12.32
CA VAL A 15 -19.73 6.60 12.18
C VAL A 15 -20.00 5.95 10.83
N ALA A 16 -18.95 5.63 10.06
CA ALA A 16 -19.07 4.88 8.82
C ALA A 16 -18.32 3.55 8.90
N THR A 17 -19.00 2.53 8.41
CA THR A 17 -18.46 1.18 8.17
C THR A 17 -18.50 0.88 6.67
N THR A 18 -18.24 -0.35 6.28
CA THR A 18 -18.36 -0.79 4.87
C THR A 18 -19.81 -0.99 4.41
N THR A 19 -20.77 -0.97 5.33
CA THR A 19 -22.18 -1.28 5.05
C THR A 19 -23.15 -0.21 5.52
N ASP A 20 -22.76 0.59 6.53
CA ASP A 20 -23.67 1.50 7.20
C ASP A 20 -23.00 2.82 7.56
N VAL A 21 -23.81 3.90 7.56
CA VAL A 21 -23.45 5.21 8.09
C VAL A 21 -24.52 5.65 9.09
N PHE A 22 -24.14 5.83 10.35
CA PHE A 22 -25.09 6.15 11.43
C PHE A 22 -24.49 7.10 12.48
N GLU A 23 -25.33 7.83 13.19
CA GLU A 23 -24.92 8.70 14.30
C GLU A 23 -24.77 7.89 15.58
N ALA A 24 -23.59 7.96 16.20
CA ALA A 24 -23.31 7.33 17.48
C ALA A 24 -22.18 8.04 18.23
N ASP A 25 -22.10 7.76 19.54
CA ASP A 25 -20.90 7.94 20.34
C ASP A 25 -20.04 6.69 20.22
N VAL A 26 -18.71 6.86 20.25
CA VAL A 26 -17.75 5.77 20.29
C VAL A 26 -16.94 5.89 21.57
N ALA A 27 -17.09 4.93 22.47
CA ALA A 27 -16.39 4.90 23.76
C ALA A 27 -15.16 4.00 23.67
N ILE A 28 -14.08 4.43 24.30
CA ILE A 28 -12.76 3.79 24.27
C ILE A 28 -12.31 3.53 25.70
N SER A 29 -11.81 2.32 25.96
CA SER A 29 -11.15 1.92 27.20
C SER A 29 -9.81 1.28 26.87
N GLY A 30 -8.73 1.82 27.41
CA GLY A 30 -7.38 1.43 27.05
C GLY A 30 -7.14 1.64 25.54
N GLU A 31 -6.76 0.57 24.86
CA GLU A 31 -6.42 0.60 23.44
C GLU A 31 -7.59 0.23 22.50
N THR A 32 -8.78 -0.14 23.04
CA THR A 32 -9.86 -0.73 22.26
C THR A 32 -11.17 0.06 22.32
N ILE A 33 -11.99 -0.13 21.30
CA ILE A 33 -13.36 0.37 21.28
C ILE A 33 -14.19 -0.49 22.24
N ALA A 34 -14.72 0.15 23.30
CA ALA A 34 -15.46 -0.53 24.36
C ALA A 34 -16.97 -0.54 24.11
N ALA A 35 -17.52 0.52 23.51
CA ALA A 35 -18.94 0.61 23.21
C ALA A 35 -19.20 1.58 22.03
N ILE A 36 -20.28 1.31 21.30
CA ILE A 36 -20.81 2.16 20.24
C ILE A 36 -22.31 2.30 20.49
N GLY A 37 -22.83 3.54 20.60
CA GLY A 37 -24.23 3.76 20.88
C GLY A 37 -24.56 5.23 21.07
N ARG A 38 -25.80 5.55 21.45
CA ARG A 38 -26.23 6.92 21.75
C ARG A 38 -26.34 7.11 23.25
N GLY A 39 -25.91 8.31 23.73
CA GLY A 39 -26.05 8.67 25.13
C GLY A 39 -25.23 7.79 26.08
N LEU A 40 -24.04 7.38 25.67
CA LEU A 40 -23.13 6.58 26.49
C LEU A 40 -22.73 7.34 27.77
N PRO A 41 -22.44 6.66 28.90
CA PRO A 41 -21.94 7.23 30.12
C PRO A 41 -20.73 8.16 29.93
N PRO A 42 -20.41 9.08 30.84
CA PRO A 42 -19.30 10.01 30.71
C PRO A 42 -17.95 9.28 30.71
N ALA A 43 -16.93 9.89 30.04
CA ALA A 43 -15.54 9.47 30.02
C ALA A 43 -14.64 10.49 30.69
N LYS A 44 -13.38 10.12 30.97
CA LYS A 44 -12.36 11.03 31.47
C LYS A 44 -12.07 12.18 30.49
N ARG A 45 -12.14 11.87 29.17
CA ARG A 45 -11.97 12.84 28.07
C ARG A 45 -13.08 12.65 27.05
N GLU A 46 -13.56 13.75 26.48
CA GLU A 46 -14.56 13.72 25.41
C GLU A 46 -14.09 14.54 24.21
N ILE A 47 -14.35 14.04 23.00
CA ILE A 47 -14.10 14.72 21.73
C ILE A 47 -15.45 14.95 21.06
N ASP A 48 -15.77 16.21 20.74
CA ASP A 48 -16.96 16.56 19.98
C ASP A 48 -16.77 16.31 18.50
N ALA A 49 -17.51 15.34 17.97
CA ALA A 49 -17.50 14.98 16.56
C ALA A 49 -18.83 15.32 15.84
N ARG A 50 -19.68 16.17 16.44
CA ARG A 50 -20.92 16.60 15.78
C ARG A 50 -20.62 17.30 14.45
N GLY A 51 -21.32 16.87 13.39
CA GLY A 51 -21.10 17.35 12.02
C GLY A 51 -19.87 16.76 11.33
N LYS A 52 -19.12 15.89 12.01
CA LYS A 52 -17.93 15.21 11.48
C LYS A 52 -18.21 13.74 11.20
N LEU A 53 -17.33 13.13 10.40
CA LEU A 53 -17.31 11.68 10.15
C LEU A 53 -16.31 11.02 11.09
N VAL A 54 -16.68 9.85 11.61
CA VAL A 54 -15.83 9.00 12.44
C VAL A 54 -15.56 7.73 11.65
N LEU A 55 -14.36 7.61 11.12
CA LEU A 55 -13.95 6.54 10.21
C LEU A 55 -12.89 5.66 10.86
N PRO A 56 -12.79 4.37 10.51
CA PRO A 56 -11.62 3.60 10.90
C PRO A 56 -10.37 4.23 10.30
N GLY A 57 -9.28 4.21 11.05
CA GLY A 57 -7.98 4.63 10.54
C GLY A 57 -7.59 3.85 9.29
N GLY A 58 -6.96 4.52 8.35
CA GLY A 58 -6.51 3.91 7.11
C GLY A 58 -5.47 2.81 7.34
N VAL A 59 -5.53 1.77 6.51
CA VAL A 59 -4.51 0.73 6.44
C VAL A 59 -3.81 0.86 5.09
N ASP A 60 -2.54 1.24 5.09
CA ASP A 60 -1.73 1.33 3.88
C ASP A 60 -0.85 0.09 3.75
N SER A 61 -1.13 -0.72 2.73
CA SER A 61 -0.46 -1.99 2.50
C SER A 61 0.70 -1.92 1.52
N HIS A 62 1.19 -0.73 1.17
CA HIS A 62 2.28 -0.59 0.21
C HIS A 62 3.02 0.74 0.41
N ALA A 63 4.13 0.70 1.11
CA ALA A 63 4.99 1.87 1.33
C ALA A 63 6.47 1.46 1.45
N HIS A 64 7.36 2.27 0.85
CA HIS A 64 8.80 2.10 0.93
C HIS A 64 9.37 3.10 1.94
N ILE A 65 9.76 2.63 3.11
CA ILE A 65 10.24 3.45 4.23
C ILE A 65 11.65 3.04 4.63
N GLU A 66 12.58 3.99 4.75
CA GLU A 66 14.01 3.76 5.04
C GLU A 66 14.63 2.66 4.15
N GLN A 67 14.20 2.64 2.90
CA GLN A 67 14.56 1.59 1.95
C GLN A 67 15.61 2.07 0.95
N LEU A 68 16.66 1.27 0.80
CA LEU A 68 17.64 1.44 -0.28
C LEU A 68 17.04 0.91 -1.59
N SER A 69 16.99 1.75 -2.63
CA SER A 69 16.52 1.35 -3.96
C SER A 69 17.49 0.40 -4.65
N ALA A 70 17.02 -0.27 -5.71
CA ALA A 70 17.88 -1.06 -6.59
C ALA A 70 19.05 -0.26 -7.21
N ALA A 71 18.89 1.06 -7.35
CA ALA A 71 19.94 1.97 -7.83
C ALA A 71 20.93 2.40 -6.74
N GLY A 72 20.76 1.95 -5.49
CA GLY A 72 21.61 2.34 -4.36
C GLY A 72 21.34 3.77 -3.88
N ILE A 73 20.11 4.25 -4.03
CA ILE A 73 19.64 5.54 -3.51
C ILE A 73 18.70 5.25 -2.35
N MET A 74 19.00 5.82 -1.17
CA MET A 74 18.10 5.75 -0.02
C MET A 74 16.89 6.64 -0.27
N ASN A 75 15.68 6.18 0.06
CA ASN A 75 14.52 7.07 0.03
C ASN A 75 14.61 8.14 1.13
N ALA A 76 13.79 9.20 1.02
CA ALA A 76 13.96 10.39 1.85
C ALA A 76 13.51 10.19 3.30
N ASP A 77 12.50 9.36 3.53
CA ASP A 77 11.87 9.23 4.83
C ASP A 77 12.52 8.20 5.74
N THR A 78 12.46 8.52 7.05
CA THR A 78 12.63 7.56 8.14
C THR A 78 11.27 6.97 8.53
N PHE A 79 11.26 5.92 9.37
CA PHE A 79 9.99 5.40 9.94
C PHE A 79 9.24 6.48 10.71
N GLU A 80 9.92 7.40 11.38
CA GLU A 80 9.27 8.51 12.07
C GLU A 80 8.57 9.46 11.09
N SER A 81 9.30 10.03 10.12
CA SER A 81 8.72 11.03 9.19
C SER A 81 7.61 10.42 8.33
N ALA A 82 7.80 9.21 7.79
CA ALA A 82 6.79 8.54 6.98
C ALA A 82 5.51 8.24 7.77
N THR A 83 5.65 7.75 9.01
CA THR A 83 4.47 7.40 9.82
C THR A 83 3.79 8.62 10.43
N VAL A 84 4.50 9.71 10.68
CA VAL A 84 3.91 11.02 11.01
C VAL A 84 3.10 11.53 9.81
N SER A 85 3.69 11.54 8.62
CA SER A 85 3.01 11.90 7.37
C SER A 85 1.75 11.05 7.14
N ALA A 86 1.83 9.72 7.31
CA ALA A 86 0.69 8.82 7.24
C ALA A 86 -0.42 9.20 8.23
N ALA A 87 -0.06 9.52 9.48
CA ALA A 87 -1.01 9.89 10.52
C ALA A 87 -1.74 11.19 10.21
N PHE A 88 -1.06 12.23 9.69
CA PHE A 88 -1.71 13.46 9.24
C PHE A 88 -2.72 13.21 8.11
N GLY A 89 -2.48 12.21 7.25
CA GLY A 89 -3.42 11.75 6.24
C GLY A 89 -4.56 10.87 6.76
N GLY A 90 -4.58 10.51 8.06
CA GLY A 90 -5.61 9.63 8.66
C GLY A 90 -5.30 8.13 8.59
N THR A 91 -4.08 7.74 8.20
CA THR A 91 -3.62 6.35 8.20
C THR A 91 -3.05 5.99 9.57
N THR A 92 -3.45 4.85 10.14
CA THR A 92 -3.03 4.38 11.48
C THR A 92 -2.28 3.04 11.45
N THR A 93 -2.20 2.42 10.28
CA THR A 93 -1.46 1.17 10.09
C THR A 93 -0.77 1.18 8.73
N VAL A 94 0.51 0.79 8.71
CA VAL A 94 1.29 0.64 7.47
C VAL A 94 1.89 -0.76 7.37
N ILE A 95 1.97 -1.29 6.13
CA ILE A 95 2.69 -2.54 5.86
C ILE A 95 3.81 -2.23 4.85
N PRO A 96 4.93 -1.66 5.31
CA PRO A 96 6.09 -1.40 4.47
C PRO A 96 6.89 -2.67 4.19
N PHE A 97 8.02 -2.51 3.51
CA PHE A 97 8.88 -3.61 3.09
C PHE A 97 10.10 -3.76 3.98
N ALA A 98 10.45 -5.01 4.31
CA ALA A 98 11.78 -5.41 4.74
C ALA A 98 12.53 -5.88 3.47
N ALA A 99 13.44 -5.05 2.96
CA ALA A 99 13.98 -5.16 1.61
C ALA A 99 15.30 -5.95 1.58
N GLN A 100 15.24 -7.23 1.19
CA GLN A 100 16.43 -8.01 0.90
C GLN A 100 17.07 -7.57 -0.41
N HIS A 101 18.39 -7.48 -0.44
CA HIS A 101 19.22 -7.43 -1.64
C HIS A 101 20.03 -8.71 -1.79
N VAL A 102 20.53 -8.97 -3.01
CA VAL A 102 21.35 -10.16 -3.29
C VAL A 102 22.55 -10.22 -2.33
N GLY A 103 22.76 -11.37 -1.72
CA GLY A 103 23.81 -11.65 -0.72
C GLY A 103 23.41 -11.34 0.73
N MET A 104 22.21 -10.80 0.99
CA MET A 104 21.73 -10.57 2.36
C MET A 104 20.95 -11.76 2.90
N LYS A 105 21.16 -12.11 4.17
CA LYS A 105 20.32 -13.09 4.87
C LYS A 105 18.99 -12.49 5.26
N LEU A 106 17.88 -13.06 4.80
CA LEU A 106 16.54 -12.52 5.01
C LEU A 106 16.18 -12.31 6.50
N PRO A 107 16.51 -13.21 7.45
CA PRO A 107 16.23 -12.97 8.88
C PRO A 107 16.92 -11.71 9.42
N GLN A 108 18.17 -11.45 9.03
CA GLN A 108 18.89 -10.24 9.44
C GLN A 108 18.24 -8.99 8.89
N VAL A 109 17.82 -9.02 7.61
CA VAL A 109 17.11 -7.88 6.99
C VAL A 109 15.82 -7.56 7.76
N VAL A 110 15.04 -8.56 8.13
CA VAL A 110 13.80 -8.37 8.90
C VAL A 110 14.10 -7.79 10.29
N GLU A 111 15.14 -8.27 10.97
CA GLU A 111 15.58 -7.75 12.27
C GLU A 111 16.01 -6.29 12.18
N ASP A 112 16.80 -5.93 11.18
CA ASP A 112 17.25 -4.56 10.94
C ASP A 112 16.06 -3.59 10.72
N TYR A 113 15.07 -3.99 9.92
CA TYR A 113 13.85 -3.19 9.71
C TYR A 113 13.00 -3.10 10.98
N HIS A 114 12.95 -4.14 11.80
CA HIS A 114 12.33 -4.06 13.13
C HIS A 114 13.01 -3.03 14.03
N ALA A 115 14.34 -2.99 14.04
CA ALA A 115 15.10 -2.02 14.82
C ALA A 115 14.77 -0.58 14.38
N LEU A 116 14.71 -0.32 13.07
CA LEU A 116 14.35 0.98 12.51
C LEU A 116 12.90 1.38 12.88
N ALA A 117 11.94 0.50 12.64
CA ALA A 117 10.53 0.77 12.95
C ALA A 117 10.28 0.95 14.45
N LYS A 118 10.89 0.12 15.31
CA LYS A 118 10.79 0.24 16.76
C LYS A 118 11.32 1.58 17.27
N LYS A 119 12.34 2.14 16.59
CA LYS A 119 12.91 3.44 16.96
C LYS A 119 12.02 4.60 16.54
N GLY A 120 11.37 4.53 15.36
CA GLY A 120 10.75 5.69 14.73
C GLY A 120 9.24 5.63 14.56
N ALA A 121 8.64 4.48 14.31
CA ALA A 121 7.24 4.40 13.92
C ALA A 121 6.28 4.97 14.99
N VAL A 122 5.40 5.89 14.57
CA VAL A 122 4.37 6.48 15.47
C VAL A 122 3.01 5.82 15.33
N ILE A 123 2.79 5.04 14.28
CA ILE A 123 1.60 4.20 14.07
C ILE A 123 2.00 2.72 13.96
N ASP A 124 1.02 1.84 14.03
CA ASP A 124 1.27 0.41 13.99
C ASP A 124 1.73 -0.07 12.61
N TYR A 125 2.57 -1.11 12.59
CA TYR A 125 3.18 -1.60 11.36
C TYR A 125 3.28 -3.13 11.31
N ALA A 126 3.36 -3.65 10.10
CA ALA A 126 3.78 -5.01 9.78
C ALA A 126 4.76 -4.94 8.60
N PHE A 127 5.30 -6.07 8.12
CA PHE A 127 6.21 -6.06 6.97
C PHE A 127 5.76 -7.02 5.87
N HIS A 128 6.01 -6.60 4.61
CA HIS A 128 6.20 -7.52 3.50
C HIS A 128 7.70 -7.83 3.37
N MET A 129 8.05 -9.10 3.22
CA MET A 129 9.43 -9.51 3.00
C MET A 129 9.75 -9.45 1.50
N ILE A 130 10.62 -8.54 1.06
CA ILE A 130 11.13 -8.55 -0.32
C ILE A 130 12.14 -9.70 -0.45
N ILE A 131 11.92 -10.56 -1.46
CA ILE A 131 12.84 -11.62 -1.83
C ILE A 131 13.50 -11.21 -3.15
N ALA A 132 14.78 -10.87 -3.09
CA ALA A 132 15.63 -10.57 -4.25
C ALA A 132 16.72 -11.63 -4.45
N ASP A 133 16.95 -12.49 -3.44
CA ASP A 133 17.93 -13.57 -3.45
C ASP A 133 17.25 -14.87 -3.02
N ALA A 134 16.68 -15.58 -3.99
CA ALA A 134 15.93 -16.81 -3.81
C ALA A 134 16.85 -18.03 -3.69
N THR A 135 17.81 -17.99 -2.75
CA THR A 135 18.63 -19.16 -2.45
C THR A 135 17.79 -20.28 -1.81
N LYS A 136 18.28 -21.52 -1.89
CA LYS A 136 17.62 -22.66 -1.26
C LYS A 136 17.36 -22.40 0.25
N GLU A 137 18.33 -21.86 0.97
CA GLU A 137 18.21 -21.47 2.39
C GLU A 137 17.09 -20.44 2.58
N THR A 138 17.03 -19.40 1.70
CA THR A 138 15.96 -18.37 1.77
C THR A 138 14.58 -18.99 1.61
N VAL A 139 14.40 -19.85 0.61
CA VAL A 139 13.09 -20.40 0.24
C VAL A 139 12.63 -21.49 1.21
N GLU A 140 13.51 -22.45 1.53
CA GLU A 140 13.13 -23.63 2.32
C GLU A 140 13.18 -23.42 3.84
N GLU A 141 13.99 -22.47 4.33
CA GLU A 141 14.22 -22.27 5.77
C GLU A 141 13.76 -20.88 6.25
N HIS A 142 14.24 -19.80 5.63
CA HIS A 142 13.99 -18.45 6.13
C HIS A 142 12.52 -18.04 5.97
N ILE A 143 11.91 -18.24 4.78
CA ILE A 143 10.51 -17.86 4.55
C ILE A 143 9.57 -18.56 5.55
N PRO A 144 9.57 -19.90 5.70
CA PRO A 144 8.69 -20.56 6.66
C PRO A 144 8.92 -20.13 8.11
N ALA A 145 10.18 -19.90 8.50
CA ALA A 145 10.52 -19.46 9.86
C ALA A 145 9.96 -18.06 10.16
N LEU A 146 10.12 -17.10 9.23
CA LEU A 146 9.66 -15.73 9.40
C LEU A 146 8.12 -15.63 9.31
N VAL A 147 7.47 -16.45 8.48
CA VAL A 147 6.01 -16.52 8.45
C VAL A 147 5.45 -16.97 9.79
N LYS A 148 6.07 -17.95 10.46
CA LYS A 148 5.72 -18.38 11.84
C LYS A 148 5.90 -17.25 12.87
N GLN A 149 6.82 -16.33 12.64
CA GLN A 149 7.05 -15.15 13.49
C GLN A 149 6.08 -13.98 13.20
N GLY A 150 5.19 -14.15 12.24
CA GLY A 150 4.15 -13.15 11.94
C GLY A 150 4.38 -12.31 10.69
N HIS A 151 5.37 -12.63 9.86
CA HIS A 151 5.64 -11.96 8.57
C HIS A 151 4.93 -12.69 7.41
N ALA A 152 3.60 -12.65 7.41
CA ALA A 152 2.77 -13.49 6.55
C ALA A 152 2.55 -12.97 5.12
N SER A 153 3.49 -12.19 4.58
CA SER A 153 3.45 -11.76 3.18
C SER A 153 4.84 -11.56 2.58
N ILE A 154 4.98 -11.97 1.34
CA ILE A 154 6.21 -11.98 0.55
C ILE A 154 6.03 -11.02 -0.61
N LYS A 155 7.03 -10.21 -0.94
CA LYS A 155 7.07 -9.34 -2.11
C LYS A 155 8.14 -9.81 -3.08
N ILE A 156 7.78 -9.90 -4.37
CA ILE A 156 8.74 -10.14 -5.46
C ILE A 156 8.63 -9.06 -6.54
N PHE A 157 9.67 -8.97 -7.34
CA PHE A 157 9.73 -8.13 -8.52
C PHE A 157 9.99 -9.00 -9.75
N MET A 158 9.22 -8.75 -10.84
CA MET A 158 9.46 -9.37 -12.14
C MET A 158 10.28 -8.47 -13.07
N THR A 159 10.66 -7.29 -12.60
CA THR A 159 11.55 -6.35 -13.28
C THR A 159 12.58 -5.77 -12.31
N TYR A 160 13.44 -4.86 -12.78
CA TYR A 160 14.64 -4.31 -12.11
C TYR A 160 15.83 -5.26 -12.07
N ASP A 161 16.94 -4.82 -12.66
CA ASP A 161 18.17 -5.62 -12.88
C ASP A 161 18.70 -6.33 -11.61
N ARG A 162 18.50 -5.72 -10.41
CA ARG A 162 19.03 -6.21 -9.12
C ARG A 162 17.98 -6.83 -8.19
N LEU A 163 16.70 -6.79 -8.55
CA LEU A 163 15.60 -7.25 -7.69
C LEU A 163 14.74 -8.33 -8.35
N LYS A 164 14.78 -8.43 -9.69
CA LYS A 164 13.92 -9.38 -10.40
C LYS A 164 14.24 -10.83 -10.02
N VAL A 165 13.17 -11.59 -9.89
CA VAL A 165 13.21 -13.04 -9.77
C VAL A 165 12.78 -13.65 -11.10
N ASP A 166 13.53 -14.61 -11.60
CA ASP A 166 13.19 -15.37 -12.82
C ASP A 166 12.12 -16.43 -12.52
N ASP A 167 11.52 -17.01 -13.56
CA ASP A 167 10.31 -17.83 -13.45
C ASP A 167 10.48 -19.09 -12.60
N GLU A 168 11.60 -19.82 -12.71
CA GLU A 168 11.85 -21.04 -11.92
C GLU A 168 11.99 -20.71 -10.40
N PRO A 169 12.87 -19.80 -9.95
CA PRO A 169 12.90 -19.38 -8.55
C PRO A 169 11.57 -18.76 -8.04
N LEU A 170 10.80 -18.12 -8.94
CA LEU A 170 9.48 -17.60 -8.58
C LEU A 170 8.48 -18.74 -8.25
N LEU A 171 8.52 -19.84 -8.98
CA LEU A 171 7.70 -21.02 -8.67
C LEU A 171 8.06 -21.61 -7.30
N ASP A 172 9.35 -21.66 -6.95
CA ASP A 172 9.81 -22.11 -5.62
C ASP A 172 9.30 -21.18 -4.51
N ILE A 173 9.33 -19.85 -4.72
CA ILE A 173 8.78 -18.87 -3.76
C ILE A 173 7.25 -19.02 -3.66
N LEU A 174 6.53 -19.24 -4.77
CA LEU A 174 5.09 -19.49 -4.76
C LEU A 174 4.76 -20.75 -3.95
N LEU A 175 5.54 -21.81 -4.13
CA LEU A 175 5.37 -23.05 -3.37
C LEU A 175 5.65 -22.84 -1.88
N ALA A 176 6.73 -22.14 -1.52
CA ALA A 176 7.05 -21.81 -0.12
C ALA A 176 5.96 -20.94 0.51
N ALA A 177 5.40 -19.95 -0.23
CA ALA A 177 4.29 -19.13 0.21
C ALA A 177 3.04 -19.98 0.49
N ARG A 178 2.70 -20.91 -0.42
CA ARG A 178 1.57 -21.84 -0.26
C ARG A 178 1.72 -22.71 0.98
N GLN A 179 2.90 -23.32 1.15
CA GLN A 179 3.17 -24.24 2.26
C GLN A 179 3.21 -23.54 3.62
N SER A 180 3.70 -22.30 3.67
CA SER A 180 3.76 -21.50 4.89
C SER A 180 2.50 -20.68 5.15
N GLY A 181 1.58 -20.56 4.17
CA GLY A 181 0.35 -19.78 4.28
C GLY A 181 0.57 -18.27 4.14
N ALA A 182 1.60 -17.83 3.43
CA ALA A 182 1.86 -16.42 3.19
C ALA A 182 1.16 -15.90 1.92
N MET A 183 0.77 -14.62 1.91
CA MET A 183 0.33 -13.93 0.69
C MET A 183 1.56 -13.57 -0.15
N LEU A 184 1.55 -13.93 -1.45
CA LEU A 184 2.56 -13.45 -2.38
C LEU A 184 2.07 -12.16 -3.05
N CYS A 185 2.89 -11.12 -2.97
CA CYS A 185 2.65 -9.81 -3.58
C CYS A 185 3.69 -9.57 -4.68
N ALA A 186 3.29 -8.96 -5.80
CA ALA A 186 4.20 -8.80 -6.93
C ALA A 186 4.13 -7.43 -7.59
N HIS A 187 5.31 -6.86 -7.86
CA HIS A 187 5.49 -5.88 -8.92
C HIS A 187 5.70 -6.65 -10.22
N ALA A 188 4.73 -6.62 -11.12
CA ALA A 188 4.73 -7.44 -12.32
C ALA A 188 4.75 -6.58 -13.59
N GLU A 189 5.93 -6.44 -14.18
CA GLU A 189 6.18 -5.87 -15.49
C GLU A 189 7.21 -6.72 -16.24
N ASN A 190 7.08 -6.88 -17.56
CA ASN A 190 8.02 -7.65 -18.38
C ASN A 190 9.35 -6.92 -18.49
N HIS A 191 10.37 -7.44 -17.79
CA HIS A 191 11.72 -6.89 -17.78
C HIS A 191 12.35 -6.78 -19.17
N GLY A 192 12.17 -7.80 -20.01
CA GLY A 192 12.75 -7.84 -21.36
C GLY A 192 12.24 -6.73 -22.26
N ILE A 193 10.93 -6.47 -22.23
CA ILE A 193 10.30 -5.39 -22.98
C ILE A 193 10.85 -4.04 -22.50
N ILE A 194 10.85 -3.78 -21.17
CA ILE A 194 11.33 -2.52 -20.61
C ILE A 194 12.81 -2.31 -20.95
N ALA A 195 13.66 -3.30 -20.74
CA ALA A 195 15.10 -3.19 -21.00
C ALA A 195 15.38 -2.92 -22.49
N TRP A 196 14.63 -3.56 -23.41
CA TRP A 196 14.75 -3.33 -24.84
C TRP A 196 14.32 -1.91 -25.22
N MET A 197 13.18 -1.42 -24.69
CA MET A 197 12.68 -0.08 -24.93
C MET A 197 13.65 0.99 -24.41
N VAL A 198 14.17 0.84 -23.19
CA VAL A 198 15.17 1.74 -22.59
C VAL A 198 16.39 1.87 -23.49
N LYS A 199 16.97 0.73 -23.93
CA LYS A 199 18.14 0.73 -24.83
C LYS A 199 17.85 1.47 -26.14
N ARG A 200 16.68 1.24 -26.74
CA ARG A 200 16.27 1.89 -28.00
C ARG A 200 16.07 3.38 -27.86
N LEU A 201 15.42 3.83 -26.78
CA LEU A 201 15.19 5.25 -26.53
C LEU A 201 16.50 6.00 -26.31
N LEU A 202 17.36 5.49 -25.41
CA LEU A 202 18.64 6.13 -25.11
C LEU A 202 19.59 6.17 -26.32
N ALA A 203 19.63 5.10 -27.13
CA ALA A 203 20.45 5.06 -28.36
C ALA A 203 20.02 6.11 -29.41
N ARG A 204 18.81 6.66 -29.29
CA ARG A 204 18.26 7.72 -30.18
C ARG A 204 18.24 9.10 -29.53
N GLY A 205 18.85 9.27 -28.36
CA GLY A 205 18.90 10.54 -27.65
C GLY A 205 17.60 10.92 -26.91
N TYR A 206 16.66 10.01 -26.76
CA TYR A 206 15.45 10.23 -25.97
C TYR A 206 15.75 10.02 -24.48
N THR A 207 16.11 11.09 -23.77
CA THR A 207 16.65 11.03 -22.40
C THR A 207 15.74 11.64 -21.33
N MET A 208 14.78 12.49 -21.72
CA MET A 208 13.92 13.21 -20.79
C MET A 208 12.99 12.29 -19.97
N PRO A 209 12.53 12.74 -18.78
CA PRO A 209 11.66 11.96 -17.88
C PRO A 209 10.41 11.37 -18.56
N LYS A 210 9.76 12.05 -19.49
CA LYS A 210 8.60 11.54 -20.22
C LYS A 210 8.83 10.22 -20.96
N TYR A 211 10.06 9.93 -21.37
CA TYR A 211 10.39 8.67 -22.05
C TYR A 211 10.43 7.47 -21.10
N HIS A 212 10.39 7.71 -19.78
CA HIS A 212 10.12 6.66 -18.82
C HIS A 212 8.76 6.01 -19.07
N ALA A 213 7.71 6.80 -19.27
CA ALA A 213 6.37 6.27 -19.59
C ALA A 213 6.35 5.47 -20.90
N VAL A 214 7.14 5.88 -21.89
CA VAL A 214 7.28 5.14 -23.16
C VAL A 214 8.06 3.82 -22.96
N SER A 215 9.08 3.82 -22.10
CA SER A 215 9.89 2.60 -21.86
C SER A 215 9.14 1.49 -21.15
N HIS A 216 8.14 1.84 -20.34
CA HIS A 216 7.24 0.90 -19.66
C HIS A 216 5.98 0.68 -20.52
N ALA A 217 6.15 0.04 -21.68
CA ALA A 217 5.07 -0.22 -22.62
C ALA A 217 3.89 -0.93 -21.92
N ARG A 218 2.66 -0.56 -22.25
CA ARG A 218 1.41 -1.10 -21.65
C ARG A 218 1.37 -2.62 -21.63
N VAL A 219 1.83 -3.25 -22.73
CA VAL A 219 1.88 -4.70 -22.87
C VAL A 219 2.82 -5.36 -21.85
N SER A 220 3.82 -4.63 -21.30
CA SER A 220 4.72 -5.18 -20.28
C SER A 220 4.00 -5.52 -18.97
N GLU A 221 2.97 -4.77 -18.61
CA GLU A 221 2.14 -5.00 -17.45
C GLU A 221 1.18 -6.19 -17.68
N ALA A 222 0.39 -6.17 -18.75
CA ALA A 222 -0.60 -7.21 -19.03
C ALA A 222 0.03 -8.59 -19.28
N GLU A 223 1.20 -8.65 -19.96
CA GLU A 223 1.94 -9.90 -20.16
C GLU A 223 2.43 -10.46 -18.82
N ALA A 224 3.07 -9.63 -18.01
CA ALA A 224 3.62 -10.08 -16.72
C ALA A 224 2.50 -10.54 -15.75
N PHE A 225 1.33 -9.87 -15.76
CA PHE A 225 0.18 -10.33 -14.98
C PHE A 225 -0.29 -11.70 -15.45
N THR A 226 -0.44 -11.90 -16.76
CA THR A 226 -0.86 -13.19 -17.35
C THR A 226 0.11 -14.31 -16.95
N ARG A 227 1.41 -14.07 -17.05
CA ARG A 227 2.46 -15.03 -16.71
C ARG A 227 2.48 -15.36 -15.22
N LEU A 228 2.45 -14.34 -14.34
CA LEU A 228 2.40 -14.53 -12.90
C LEU A 228 1.14 -15.32 -12.46
N ILE A 229 -0.01 -14.95 -13.00
CA ILE A 229 -1.29 -15.62 -12.67
C ILE A 229 -1.26 -17.07 -13.12
N GLY A 230 -0.68 -17.37 -14.29
CA GLY A 230 -0.50 -18.74 -14.77
C GLY A 230 0.36 -19.60 -13.83
N MET A 231 1.49 -19.05 -13.36
CA MET A 231 2.35 -19.72 -12.38
C MET A 231 1.66 -19.91 -11.03
N ALA A 232 0.96 -18.87 -10.56
CA ALA A 232 0.21 -18.93 -9.31
C ALA A 232 -0.93 -19.96 -9.37
N ALA A 233 -1.62 -20.06 -10.51
CA ALA A 233 -2.67 -21.06 -10.74
C ALA A 233 -2.10 -22.49 -10.77
N LEU A 234 -0.91 -22.69 -11.34
CA LEU A 234 -0.21 -23.99 -11.35
C LEU A 234 0.02 -24.48 -9.91
N ILE A 235 0.47 -23.60 -9.02
CA ILE A 235 0.80 -23.91 -7.62
C ILE A 235 -0.46 -23.85 -6.73
N ASP A 236 -1.59 -23.33 -7.19
CA ASP A 236 -2.78 -22.97 -6.38
C ASP A 236 -2.40 -22.01 -5.23
N GLN A 237 -1.62 -20.98 -5.51
CA GLN A 237 -1.21 -19.96 -4.57
C GLN A 237 -1.98 -18.65 -4.81
N PRO A 238 -2.74 -18.12 -3.82
CA PRO A 238 -3.31 -16.78 -3.89
C PRO A 238 -2.24 -15.70 -4.01
N ILE A 239 -2.48 -14.70 -4.86
CA ILE A 239 -1.54 -13.61 -5.11
C ILE A 239 -2.19 -12.24 -5.00
N MET A 240 -1.38 -11.23 -4.67
CA MET A 240 -1.71 -9.81 -4.74
C MET A 240 -0.85 -9.14 -5.82
N ILE A 241 -1.50 -8.59 -6.83
CA ILE A 241 -0.85 -7.78 -7.87
C ILE A 241 -0.86 -6.33 -7.43
N PHE A 242 0.31 -5.73 -7.31
CA PHE A 242 0.48 -4.36 -6.85
C PHE A 242 0.29 -3.34 -7.98
N HIS A 243 -0.13 -2.12 -7.61
CA HIS A 243 -0.11 -0.88 -8.39
C HIS A 243 -0.54 -1.04 -9.87
N VAL A 244 -1.69 -1.67 -10.11
CA VAL A 244 -2.28 -1.78 -11.46
C VAL A 244 -2.46 -0.40 -12.07
N SER A 245 -1.92 -0.19 -13.28
CA SER A 245 -1.86 1.11 -13.92
C SER A 245 -2.64 1.20 -15.25
N THR A 246 -2.93 0.07 -15.90
CA THR A 246 -3.54 0.03 -17.23
C THR A 246 -4.93 -0.63 -17.24
N ALA A 247 -5.76 -0.24 -18.22
CA ALA A 247 -7.03 -0.90 -18.49
C ALA A 247 -6.86 -2.38 -18.87
N GLU A 248 -5.79 -2.71 -19.61
CA GLU A 248 -5.47 -4.07 -20.01
C GLU A 248 -5.09 -4.94 -18.81
N GLY A 249 -4.29 -4.39 -17.87
CA GLY A 249 -3.96 -5.08 -16.61
C GLY A 249 -5.21 -5.36 -15.77
N ALA A 250 -6.09 -4.38 -15.59
CA ALA A 250 -7.35 -4.55 -14.89
C ALA A 250 -8.23 -5.62 -15.55
N LYS A 251 -8.24 -5.68 -16.90
CA LYS A 251 -8.98 -6.73 -17.63
C LYS A 251 -8.42 -8.12 -17.38
N VAL A 252 -7.11 -8.30 -17.39
CA VAL A 252 -6.46 -9.61 -17.08
C VAL A 252 -6.85 -10.09 -15.70
N ILE A 253 -6.87 -9.20 -14.70
CA ILE A 253 -7.29 -9.52 -13.33
C ILE A 253 -8.75 -9.93 -13.29
N ARG A 254 -9.66 -9.16 -13.90
CA ARG A 254 -11.10 -9.47 -13.99
C ARG A 254 -11.34 -10.86 -14.58
N ASP A 255 -10.74 -11.13 -15.74
CA ASP A 255 -10.91 -12.40 -16.45
C ASP A 255 -10.43 -13.58 -15.60
N SER A 256 -9.29 -13.43 -14.92
CA SER A 256 -8.73 -14.46 -14.05
C SER A 256 -9.60 -14.73 -12.81
N ARG A 257 -10.11 -13.67 -12.17
CA ARG A 257 -11.06 -13.79 -11.06
C ARG A 257 -12.38 -14.42 -11.51
N GLY A 258 -12.86 -14.11 -12.72
CA GLY A 258 -14.02 -14.73 -13.35
C GLY A 258 -13.86 -16.25 -13.55
N GLN A 259 -12.63 -16.75 -13.65
CA GLN A 259 -12.30 -18.18 -13.69
C GLN A 259 -12.20 -18.81 -12.29
N GLY A 260 -12.40 -18.04 -11.23
CA GLY A 260 -12.36 -18.51 -9.85
C GLY A 260 -10.95 -18.55 -9.24
N LEU A 261 -9.95 -17.92 -9.87
CA LEU A 261 -8.61 -17.79 -9.30
C LEU A 261 -8.59 -16.75 -8.19
N LYS A 262 -7.85 -17.01 -7.12
CA LYS A 262 -7.66 -16.08 -6.01
C LYS A 262 -6.58 -15.05 -6.35
N VAL A 263 -6.94 -14.09 -7.19
CA VAL A 263 -6.12 -12.94 -7.55
C VAL A 263 -6.68 -11.71 -6.88
N PHE A 264 -5.91 -11.10 -5.98
CA PHE A 264 -6.17 -9.79 -5.41
C PHE A 264 -5.33 -8.75 -6.16
N ALA A 265 -5.80 -7.50 -6.16
CA ALA A 265 -5.06 -6.44 -6.80
C ALA A 265 -5.33 -5.07 -6.16
N GLU A 266 -4.35 -4.19 -6.28
CA GLU A 266 -4.43 -2.81 -5.84
C GLU A 266 -4.11 -1.83 -6.97
N THR A 267 -4.59 -0.60 -6.80
CA THR A 267 -4.06 0.56 -7.53
C THR A 267 -3.62 1.64 -6.52
N CYS A 268 -3.10 2.76 -7.02
CA CYS A 268 -2.59 3.83 -6.17
C CYS A 268 -3.08 5.19 -6.67
N PRO A 269 -3.08 6.26 -5.83
CA PRO A 269 -3.55 7.58 -6.22
C PRO A 269 -2.88 8.13 -7.49
N GLN A 270 -1.57 7.87 -7.70
CA GLN A 270 -0.87 8.34 -8.90
C GLN A 270 -1.51 7.85 -10.21
N TYR A 271 -2.07 6.64 -10.24
CA TYR A 271 -2.74 6.08 -11.42
C TYR A 271 -4.19 6.56 -11.57
N LEU A 272 -4.77 7.12 -10.52
CA LEU A 272 -6.12 7.65 -10.52
C LEU A 272 -6.18 9.16 -10.79
N PHE A 273 -5.06 9.87 -10.57
CA PHE A 273 -5.05 11.34 -10.58
C PHE A 273 -3.95 11.97 -11.46
N LEU A 274 -2.91 11.23 -11.85
CA LEU A 274 -1.81 11.70 -12.71
C LEU A 274 -1.86 10.99 -14.06
N THR A 275 -1.25 11.60 -15.06
CA THR A 275 -1.11 11.04 -16.41
C THR A 275 0.35 11.05 -16.87
N ALA A 276 0.65 10.38 -17.97
CA ALA A 276 1.98 10.41 -18.58
C ALA A 276 2.39 11.83 -19.01
N ASP A 277 1.42 12.71 -19.30
CA ASP A 277 1.66 14.10 -19.69
C ASP A 277 2.26 14.92 -18.53
N ASP A 278 2.04 14.51 -17.27
CA ASP A 278 2.67 15.16 -16.11
C ASP A 278 4.19 15.00 -16.10
N LEU A 279 4.74 13.98 -16.78
CA LEU A 279 6.17 13.79 -16.95
C LEU A 279 6.79 14.70 -18.03
N ASP A 280 5.96 15.33 -18.90
CA ASP A 280 6.43 16.21 -19.97
C ASP A 280 6.62 17.65 -19.45
N LYS A 281 7.63 17.85 -18.64
CA LYS A 281 8.04 19.14 -18.09
C LYS A 281 9.42 19.55 -18.65
N PRO A 282 9.77 20.84 -18.60
CA PRO A 282 11.08 21.32 -19.01
C PRO A 282 12.23 20.67 -18.23
N GLY A 283 13.31 20.32 -18.91
CA GLY A 283 14.51 19.75 -18.29
C GLY A 283 14.24 18.46 -17.54
N ALA A 284 14.74 18.36 -16.31
CA ALA A 284 14.56 17.21 -15.43
C ALA A 284 13.30 17.29 -14.53
N GLU A 285 12.53 18.37 -14.61
CA GLU A 285 11.41 18.60 -13.66
C GLU A 285 10.38 17.47 -13.67
N GLY A 286 10.11 16.87 -14.84
CA GLY A 286 9.22 15.72 -14.96
C GLY A 286 9.60 14.51 -14.10
N ALA A 287 10.83 14.46 -13.58
CA ALA A 287 11.27 13.43 -12.65
C ALA A 287 10.46 13.43 -11.33
N LYS A 288 9.87 14.58 -10.94
CA LYS A 288 8.99 14.66 -9.76
C LYS A 288 7.72 13.80 -9.89
N TRP A 289 7.33 13.41 -11.11
CA TRP A 289 6.16 12.55 -11.42
C TRP A 289 6.54 11.13 -11.85
N MET A 290 7.85 10.79 -11.82
CA MET A 290 8.30 9.45 -12.22
C MET A 290 8.10 8.42 -11.11
N CYS A 291 7.32 7.38 -11.42
CA CYS A 291 7.16 6.14 -10.65
C CYS A 291 7.08 4.94 -11.60
N SER A 292 7.13 3.73 -11.10
CA SER A 292 7.00 2.50 -11.88
C SER A 292 5.97 1.55 -11.24
N PRO A 293 4.93 1.15 -12.01
CA PRO A 293 4.63 1.60 -13.38
C PRO A 293 4.43 3.12 -13.48
N PRO A 294 4.62 3.73 -14.66
CA PRO A 294 4.36 5.15 -14.83
C PRO A 294 2.85 5.46 -14.86
N PRO A 295 2.43 6.69 -14.53
CA PRO A 295 1.07 7.15 -14.83
C PRO A 295 0.75 6.97 -16.31
N ARG A 296 -0.53 6.69 -16.62
CA ARG A 296 -0.98 6.35 -17.98
C ARG A 296 -1.83 7.46 -18.59
N THR A 297 -3.02 7.16 -19.04
CA THR A 297 -3.94 8.08 -19.70
C THR A 297 -5.20 8.29 -18.88
N HIS A 298 -6.01 9.30 -19.21
CA HIS A 298 -7.32 9.50 -18.59
C HIS A 298 -8.26 8.31 -18.81
N SER A 299 -8.18 7.61 -19.94
CA SER A 299 -8.98 6.42 -20.19
C SER A 299 -8.58 5.26 -19.25
N ASP A 300 -7.32 5.16 -18.88
CA ASP A 300 -6.87 4.20 -17.86
C ASP A 300 -7.40 4.55 -16.48
N GLN A 301 -7.38 5.84 -16.11
CA GLN A 301 -8.00 6.30 -14.85
C GLN A 301 -9.47 5.86 -14.76
N GLU A 302 -10.26 6.07 -15.81
CA GLU A 302 -11.66 5.65 -15.84
C GLU A 302 -11.82 4.14 -15.74
N ALA A 303 -10.97 3.37 -16.42
CA ALA A 303 -10.98 1.90 -16.34
C ALA A 303 -10.63 1.40 -14.92
N LEU A 304 -9.65 2.03 -14.24
CA LEU A 304 -9.30 1.69 -12.87
C LEU A 304 -10.42 2.04 -11.88
N TRP A 305 -11.06 3.20 -12.02
CA TRP A 305 -12.21 3.57 -11.21
C TRP A 305 -13.37 2.59 -11.40
N GLN A 306 -13.62 2.15 -12.64
CA GLN A 306 -14.61 1.11 -12.92
C GLN A 306 -14.23 -0.23 -12.26
N ALA A 307 -12.96 -0.62 -12.35
CA ALA A 307 -12.46 -1.85 -11.72
C ALA A 307 -12.60 -1.84 -10.19
N LEU A 308 -12.35 -0.68 -9.54
CA LEU A 308 -12.61 -0.48 -8.11
C LEU A 308 -14.10 -0.59 -7.76
N SER A 309 -14.97 0.00 -8.59
CA SER A 309 -16.44 -0.06 -8.41
C SER A 309 -16.95 -1.49 -8.49
N LEU A 310 -16.45 -2.27 -9.44
CA LEU A 310 -16.85 -3.66 -9.70
C LEU A 310 -16.20 -4.67 -8.73
N GLY A 311 -15.19 -4.24 -7.96
CA GLY A 311 -14.46 -5.12 -7.05
C GLY A 311 -13.39 -5.98 -7.73
N ASP A 312 -12.97 -5.64 -8.95
CA ASP A 312 -11.83 -6.27 -9.63
C ASP A 312 -10.51 -5.90 -8.93
N LEU A 313 -10.41 -4.65 -8.44
CA LEU A 313 -9.37 -4.16 -7.55
C LEU A 313 -9.94 -3.99 -6.14
N GLN A 314 -9.25 -4.47 -5.11
CA GLN A 314 -9.78 -4.55 -3.75
C GLN A 314 -9.20 -3.51 -2.81
N THR A 315 -8.07 -2.89 -3.15
CA THR A 315 -7.39 -1.92 -2.27
C THR A 315 -6.83 -0.74 -3.06
N ILE A 316 -6.67 0.39 -2.36
CA ILE A 316 -5.92 1.54 -2.87
C ILE A 316 -4.85 1.88 -1.85
N SER A 317 -3.60 1.53 -2.14
CA SER A 317 -2.42 1.83 -1.33
C SER A 317 -1.71 3.10 -1.83
N SER A 318 -0.66 3.55 -1.13
CA SER A 318 0.07 4.75 -1.54
C SER A 318 1.15 4.47 -2.58
N ASP A 319 1.82 3.32 -2.48
CA ASP A 319 3.13 3.09 -3.10
C ASP A 319 4.11 4.23 -2.82
N HIS A 320 4.07 4.72 -1.57
CA HIS A 320 4.93 5.79 -1.11
C HIS A 320 6.41 5.38 -1.23
N ALA A 321 7.15 6.08 -2.09
CA ALA A 321 8.56 5.87 -2.32
C ALA A 321 9.22 7.23 -2.56
N PRO A 322 9.45 8.02 -1.50
CA PRO A 322 9.88 9.41 -1.59
C PRO A 322 11.36 9.51 -1.92
N TYR A 323 11.70 10.32 -2.91
CA TYR A 323 13.07 10.70 -3.22
C TYR A 323 13.12 12.20 -3.39
N ARG A 324 14.07 12.88 -2.73
CA ARG A 324 14.27 14.32 -2.87
C ARG A 324 14.56 14.70 -4.31
N TYR A 325 14.13 15.88 -4.71
CA TYR A 325 14.44 16.42 -6.04
C TYR A 325 15.74 17.23 -5.98
N ASP A 326 16.82 16.57 -5.59
CA ASP A 326 18.17 17.10 -5.47
C ASP A 326 19.23 16.00 -5.77
N GLU A 327 20.50 16.32 -5.54
CA GLU A 327 21.64 15.41 -5.75
C GLU A 327 21.67 14.20 -4.80
N THR A 328 20.90 14.21 -3.72
CA THR A 328 20.78 13.05 -2.82
C THR A 328 19.73 12.06 -3.31
N GLY A 329 18.83 12.48 -4.19
CA GLY A 329 17.70 11.72 -4.68
C GLY A 329 17.63 11.61 -6.21
N LYS A 330 16.62 12.23 -6.81
CA LYS A 330 16.29 12.11 -8.24
C LYS A 330 17.34 12.70 -9.17
N LEU A 331 18.11 13.68 -8.71
CA LEU A 331 19.17 14.33 -9.49
C LEU A 331 20.58 13.84 -9.16
N ARG A 332 20.72 12.67 -8.53
CA ARG A 332 22.03 12.10 -8.14
C ARG A 332 23.01 11.95 -9.30
N ALA A 333 22.53 11.70 -10.51
CA ALA A 333 23.37 11.59 -11.71
C ALA A 333 23.66 12.95 -12.39
N GLY A 334 23.35 14.06 -11.73
CA GLY A 334 23.56 15.44 -12.20
C GLY A 334 22.24 16.17 -12.50
N PRO A 335 22.32 17.44 -12.96
CA PRO A 335 21.15 18.29 -13.12
C PRO A 335 20.25 17.90 -14.30
N ASN A 336 20.76 17.09 -15.24
CA ASN A 336 20.01 16.59 -16.40
C ASN A 336 20.18 15.08 -16.56
N PRO A 337 19.72 14.26 -15.59
CA PRO A 337 19.84 12.81 -15.69
C PRO A 337 18.96 12.30 -16.81
N ASN A 338 19.37 11.21 -17.49
CA ASN A 338 18.45 10.52 -18.33
C ASN A 338 17.41 9.75 -17.47
N PHE A 339 16.25 9.43 -18.04
CA PHE A 339 15.16 8.82 -17.29
C PHE A 339 15.52 7.48 -16.61
N LYS A 340 16.51 6.72 -17.13
CA LYS A 340 16.97 5.47 -16.50
C LYS A 340 17.80 5.72 -15.23
N GLN A 341 18.37 6.92 -15.08
CA GLN A 341 19.19 7.31 -13.94
C GLN A 341 18.38 7.95 -12.81
N VAL A 342 17.13 8.32 -13.07
CA VAL A 342 16.22 8.89 -12.08
C VAL A 342 15.66 7.81 -11.18
N ALA A 343 15.65 8.03 -9.86
CA ALA A 343 14.97 7.14 -8.92
C ALA A 343 13.46 7.18 -9.15
N ASN A 344 12.84 6.01 -9.31
CA ASN A 344 11.41 5.86 -9.52
C ASN A 344 10.69 5.79 -8.18
N GLY A 345 9.72 6.66 -7.96
CA GLY A 345 8.90 6.71 -6.75
C GLY A 345 8.40 8.12 -6.44
N LEU A 346 7.28 8.19 -5.75
CA LEU A 346 6.58 9.41 -5.39
C LEU A 346 6.26 9.43 -3.89
N PRO A 347 6.25 10.61 -3.22
CA PRO A 347 5.62 10.75 -1.92
C PRO A 347 4.09 10.62 -2.07
N GLY A 348 3.41 9.99 -1.13
CA GLY A 348 1.96 9.79 -1.24
C GLY A 348 1.23 9.36 0.02
N LEU A 349 1.92 8.99 1.11
CA LEU A 349 1.29 8.48 2.34
C LEU A 349 0.25 9.46 2.91
N GLU A 350 0.60 10.73 3.07
CA GLU A 350 -0.28 11.74 3.65
C GLU A 350 -1.50 12.03 2.77
N LEU A 351 -1.28 12.14 1.47
CA LEU A 351 -2.32 12.55 0.53
C LEU A 351 -3.20 11.40 0.02
N ARG A 352 -2.83 10.14 0.29
CA ARG A 352 -3.61 8.98 -0.17
C ARG A 352 -5.08 9.10 0.18
N LEU A 353 -5.40 9.23 1.47
CA LEU A 353 -6.79 9.29 1.90
C LEU A 353 -7.49 10.61 1.53
N PRO A 354 -6.89 11.80 1.70
CA PRO A 354 -7.51 13.06 1.27
C PRO A 354 -7.87 13.12 -0.22
N LEU A 355 -6.99 12.66 -1.10
CA LEU A 355 -7.27 12.57 -2.56
C LEU A 355 -8.45 11.65 -2.85
N LEU A 356 -8.47 10.49 -2.21
CA LEU A 356 -9.53 9.51 -2.38
C LEU A 356 -10.85 9.97 -1.77
N PHE A 357 -10.82 10.63 -0.61
CA PHE A 357 -12.01 11.18 0.02
C PHE A 357 -12.67 12.25 -0.86
N ASP A 358 -11.88 13.17 -1.40
CA ASP A 358 -12.39 14.20 -2.31
C ASP A 358 -13.07 13.57 -3.54
N ALA A 359 -12.43 12.60 -4.18
CA ALA A 359 -12.98 11.96 -5.37
C ALA A 359 -14.19 11.06 -5.06
N MET A 360 -14.07 10.18 -4.06
CA MET A 360 -15.05 9.14 -3.80
C MET A 360 -16.25 9.66 -3.03
N VAL A 361 -16.01 10.51 -2.01
CA VAL A 361 -17.04 10.98 -1.07
C VAL A 361 -17.54 12.36 -1.46
N SER A 362 -16.65 13.37 -1.52
CA SER A 362 -17.06 14.75 -1.74
C SER A 362 -17.60 14.98 -3.16
N LYS A 363 -17.03 14.33 -4.16
CA LYS A 363 -17.50 14.34 -5.57
C LYS A 363 -18.42 13.16 -5.92
N GLY A 364 -18.67 12.26 -4.95
CA GLY A 364 -19.66 11.20 -5.08
C GLY A 364 -19.33 10.07 -6.05
N ARG A 365 -18.02 9.81 -6.34
CA ARG A 365 -17.63 8.83 -7.37
C ARG A 365 -17.94 7.38 -6.95
N LEU A 366 -17.69 7.00 -5.68
CA LEU A 366 -17.95 5.66 -5.16
C LEU A 366 -18.68 5.62 -3.80
N GLY A 367 -18.75 6.75 -3.09
CA GLY A 367 -19.39 6.85 -1.78
C GLY A 367 -18.48 6.50 -0.58
N LEU A 368 -19.03 6.74 0.62
CA LEU A 368 -18.29 6.68 1.87
C LEU A 368 -18.00 5.23 2.31
N GLU A 369 -18.97 4.34 2.17
CA GLU A 369 -18.83 2.92 2.52
C GLU A 369 -17.72 2.27 1.68
N LYS A 370 -17.68 2.57 0.38
CA LYS A 370 -16.63 2.07 -0.53
C LYS A 370 -15.27 2.69 -0.23
N PHE A 371 -15.24 3.96 0.21
CA PHE A 371 -14.00 4.59 0.70
C PHE A 371 -13.44 3.82 1.90
N VAL A 372 -14.26 3.54 2.92
CA VAL A 372 -13.86 2.73 4.09
C VAL A 372 -13.42 1.34 3.69
N GLU A 373 -14.15 0.69 2.76
CA GLU A 373 -13.79 -0.63 2.26
C GLU A 373 -12.39 -0.66 1.66
N LEU A 374 -12.13 0.17 0.65
CA LEU A 374 -10.92 0.12 -0.17
C LEU A 374 -9.66 0.63 0.57
N THR A 375 -9.82 1.48 1.58
CA THR A 375 -8.70 2.15 2.25
C THR A 375 -8.38 1.65 3.65
N SER A 376 -9.31 0.88 4.25
CA SER A 376 -9.17 0.41 5.63
C SER A 376 -9.54 -1.07 5.78
N THR A 377 -10.77 -1.46 5.47
CA THR A 377 -11.27 -2.80 5.80
C THR A 377 -10.74 -3.89 4.87
N ALA A 378 -10.72 -3.66 3.55
CA ALA A 378 -10.25 -4.67 2.60
C ALA A 378 -8.74 -4.96 2.75
N PRO A 379 -7.83 -3.97 2.85
CA PRO A 379 -6.44 -4.27 3.13
C PRO A 379 -6.26 -4.98 4.48
N ALA A 380 -7.01 -4.60 5.53
CA ALA A 380 -6.96 -5.30 6.81
C ALA A 380 -7.42 -6.77 6.70
N LYS A 381 -8.44 -7.08 5.91
CA LYS A 381 -8.90 -8.45 5.65
C LYS A 381 -7.89 -9.26 4.84
N ILE A 382 -7.35 -8.69 3.75
CA ILE A 382 -6.41 -9.38 2.87
C ILE A 382 -5.14 -9.77 3.63
N TYR A 383 -4.66 -8.89 4.51
CA TYR A 383 -3.43 -9.12 5.28
C TYR A 383 -3.67 -9.63 6.71
N ASN A 384 -4.88 -10.12 6.98
CA ASN A 384 -5.28 -10.77 8.25
C ASN A 384 -5.06 -9.90 9.50
N LEU A 385 -5.36 -8.61 9.39
CA LEU A 385 -5.38 -7.65 10.49
C LEU A 385 -6.81 -7.37 11.01
N HIS A 386 -7.83 -7.70 10.21
CA HIS A 386 -9.23 -7.58 10.56
C HIS A 386 -9.66 -8.74 11.52
N PRO A 387 -10.50 -8.51 12.54
CA PRO A 387 -11.24 -7.26 12.85
C PRO A 387 -10.46 -6.28 13.73
N ARG A 388 -9.24 -6.61 14.14
CA ARG A 388 -8.42 -5.77 15.02
C ARG A 388 -8.20 -4.38 14.41
N LYS A 389 -7.89 -4.30 13.11
CA LYS A 389 -7.68 -3.08 12.32
C LYS A 389 -8.73 -2.94 11.22
N GLY A 390 -8.90 -1.72 10.71
CA GLY A 390 -9.73 -1.44 9.53
C GLY A 390 -11.23 -1.46 9.78
N SER A 391 -11.69 -1.37 11.04
CA SER A 391 -13.11 -1.33 11.38
C SER A 391 -13.37 -0.52 12.65
N ILE A 392 -14.55 0.09 12.76
CA ILE A 392 -15.09 0.60 14.01
C ILE A 392 -16.07 -0.45 14.54
N ALA A 393 -15.58 -1.26 15.48
CA ALA A 393 -16.36 -2.32 16.10
C ALA A 393 -15.90 -2.52 17.56
N VAL A 394 -16.81 -2.95 18.43
CA VAL A 394 -16.47 -3.26 19.83
C VAL A 394 -15.40 -4.36 19.86
N GLY A 395 -14.32 -4.13 20.58
CA GLY A 395 -13.17 -5.00 20.70
C GLY A 395 -12.06 -4.79 19.65
N ALA A 396 -12.31 -3.99 18.60
CA ALA A 396 -11.26 -3.57 17.68
C ALA A 396 -10.32 -2.55 18.35
N ASP A 397 -9.09 -2.43 17.87
CA ASP A 397 -8.19 -1.35 18.28
C ASP A 397 -8.88 -0.01 17.98
N ALA A 398 -8.75 0.94 18.89
CA ALA A 398 -9.33 2.30 18.72
C ALA A 398 -8.47 3.13 17.78
N ASP A 399 -8.37 2.67 16.53
CA ASP A 399 -7.70 3.31 15.41
C ASP A 399 -8.76 4.09 14.61
N ILE A 400 -8.85 5.40 14.85
CA ILE A 400 -9.96 6.21 14.37
C ILE A 400 -9.44 7.50 13.75
N ALA A 401 -9.99 7.87 12.60
CA ALA A 401 -9.79 9.18 12.00
C ALA A 401 -11.12 9.96 12.01
N ILE A 402 -11.11 11.13 12.62
CA ILE A 402 -12.24 12.06 12.65
C ILE A 402 -12.05 13.06 11.51
N TRP A 403 -12.99 13.09 10.58
CA TRP A 403 -12.92 13.87 9.35
C TRP A 403 -13.87 15.06 9.39
N ASP A 404 -13.38 16.22 8.97
CA ASP A 404 -14.24 17.35 8.60
C ASP A 404 -14.55 17.22 7.08
N PRO A 405 -15.79 16.81 6.71
CA PRO A 405 -16.15 16.61 5.32
C PRO A 405 -16.26 17.92 4.53
N ASN A 406 -16.26 19.07 5.20
CA ASN A 406 -16.41 20.38 4.62
C ASN A 406 -15.11 21.18 4.52
N ARG A 407 -14.05 20.74 5.18
CA ARG A 407 -12.73 21.41 5.11
C ARG A 407 -12.21 21.40 3.69
N GLU A 408 -11.97 22.57 3.12
CA GLU A 408 -11.32 22.76 1.84
C GLU A 408 -9.83 23.06 2.06
N THR A 409 -8.96 22.38 1.31
CA THR A 409 -7.52 22.51 1.41
C THR A 409 -6.92 22.58 0.02
N THR A 410 -6.06 23.58 -0.23
CA THR A 410 -5.23 23.63 -1.44
C THR A 410 -3.88 23.01 -1.09
N ILE A 411 -3.49 21.96 -1.78
CA ILE A 411 -2.24 21.24 -1.50
C ILE A 411 -1.05 22.11 -1.88
N ALA A 412 -0.07 22.19 -0.97
CA ALA A 412 1.21 22.86 -1.16
C ALA A 412 2.34 21.97 -0.65
N ASP A 413 3.55 22.13 -1.20
CA ASP A 413 4.72 21.33 -0.83
C ASP A 413 5.06 21.50 0.67
N GLU A 414 4.91 22.72 1.18
CA GLU A 414 5.29 23.13 2.54
C GLU A 414 4.37 22.55 3.62
N MET A 415 3.21 22.05 3.26
CA MET A 415 2.27 21.44 4.23
C MET A 415 2.51 19.94 4.41
N MET A 416 3.38 19.32 3.62
CA MET A 416 3.67 17.89 3.71
C MET A 416 4.65 17.60 4.84
N HIS A 417 4.43 16.48 5.52
CA HIS A 417 5.24 16.05 6.67
C HIS A 417 6.30 14.99 6.28
N ASP A 418 6.30 14.54 5.02
CA ASP A 418 7.39 13.70 4.50
C ASP A 418 8.64 14.54 4.15
N LEU A 419 9.76 13.86 3.95
CA LEU A 419 11.06 14.52 3.68
C LEU A 419 11.42 14.62 2.20
N ALA A 420 10.46 14.38 1.28
CA ALA A 420 10.72 14.52 -0.15
C ALA A 420 10.93 15.99 -0.59
N GLY A 421 10.27 16.93 0.12
CA GLY A 421 10.34 18.35 -0.15
C GLY A 421 9.51 18.81 -1.36
N TYR A 422 8.63 17.95 -1.87
CA TYR A 422 7.64 18.26 -2.90
C TYR A 422 6.53 17.23 -2.88
N THR A 423 5.37 17.58 -3.48
CA THR A 423 4.32 16.60 -3.79
C THR A 423 3.90 16.71 -5.25
N PRO A 424 3.67 15.58 -5.97
CA PRO A 424 3.18 15.61 -7.35
C PRO A 424 1.74 16.14 -7.47
N PHE A 425 1.08 16.39 -6.33
CA PHE A 425 -0.30 16.85 -6.24
C PHE A 425 -0.44 18.33 -5.86
N ALA A 426 0.65 19.10 -5.78
CA ALA A 426 0.63 20.52 -5.44
C ALA A 426 -0.34 21.32 -6.34
N GLY A 427 -1.04 22.29 -5.75
CA GLY A 427 -2.05 23.14 -6.41
C GLY A 427 -3.44 22.50 -6.50
N ARG A 428 -3.63 21.21 -6.19
CA ARG A 428 -4.96 20.58 -6.17
C ARG A 428 -5.77 21.11 -4.98
N LYS A 429 -7.05 21.38 -5.23
CA LYS A 429 -8.03 21.72 -4.20
C LYS A 429 -8.82 20.48 -3.85
N LEU A 430 -8.78 20.11 -2.58
CA LEU A 430 -9.46 18.92 -2.04
C LEU A 430 -10.51 19.36 -1.02
N LYS A 431 -11.60 18.60 -0.93
CA LYS A 431 -12.64 18.76 0.08
C LYS A 431 -12.75 17.50 0.92
N GLY A 432 -12.70 17.71 2.25
CA GLY A 432 -12.65 16.65 3.26
C GLY A 432 -11.22 16.39 3.72
N TRP A 433 -11.00 16.48 5.05
CA TRP A 433 -9.69 16.33 5.67
C TRP A 433 -9.79 15.73 7.06
N PRO A 434 -8.88 14.81 7.48
CA PRO A 434 -8.84 14.33 8.86
C PRO A 434 -8.38 15.46 9.78
N THR A 435 -9.08 15.64 10.91
CA THR A 435 -8.77 16.69 11.88
C THR A 435 -8.24 16.15 13.19
N THR A 436 -8.58 14.91 13.53
CA THR A 436 -8.10 14.23 14.73
C THR A 436 -7.91 12.77 14.40
N VAL A 437 -6.74 12.22 14.72
CA VAL A 437 -6.42 10.81 14.47
C VAL A 437 -6.00 10.14 15.76
N LEU A 438 -6.58 8.99 16.02
CA LEU A 438 -6.29 8.14 17.16
C LEU A 438 -5.63 6.84 16.68
N SER A 439 -4.56 6.44 17.35
CA SER A 439 -3.99 5.10 17.23
C SER A 439 -4.07 4.41 18.59
N ARG A 440 -4.73 3.26 18.62
CA ARG A 440 -4.96 2.48 19.85
C ARG A 440 -5.46 3.37 21.03
N GLY A 441 -6.48 4.19 20.75
CA GLY A 441 -7.12 5.05 21.75
C GLY A 441 -6.35 6.32 22.13
N CYS A 442 -5.09 6.46 21.70
CA CYS A 442 -4.30 7.65 21.91
C CYS A 442 -4.49 8.64 20.76
N VAL A 443 -4.83 9.89 21.06
CA VAL A 443 -4.84 10.96 20.04
C VAL A 443 -3.41 11.24 19.63
N ILE A 444 -3.09 10.96 18.37
CA ILE A 444 -1.76 11.16 17.79
C ILE A 444 -1.68 12.39 16.89
N ILE A 445 -2.81 12.79 16.27
CA ILE A 445 -2.93 14.05 15.53
C ILE A 445 -4.12 14.83 16.09
N ASP A 446 -3.92 16.13 16.31
CA ASP A 446 -4.97 17.08 16.71
C ASP A 446 -4.76 18.42 15.99
N GLY A 447 -5.58 18.66 14.97
CA GLY A 447 -5.40 19.77 14.02
C GLY A 447 -4.07 19.64 13.26
N ASP A 448 -3.19 20.62 13.45
CA ASP A 448 -1.88 20.69 12.80
C ASP A 448 -0.74 20.19 13.74
N LYS A 449 -1.09 19.49 14.83
CA LYS A 449 -0.11 19.02 15.82
C LYS A 449 0.00 17.50 15.80
N CYS A 450 1.23 17.01 15.70
CA CYS A 450 1.56 15.64 16.04
C CYS A 450 1.80 15.55 17.55
N LEU A 451 1.05 14.67 18.21
CA LEU A 451 1.14 14.37 19.63
C LEU A 451 1.77 13.00 19.90
N ALA A 452 2.10 12.26 18.85
CA ALA A 452 2.72 10.95 18.97
C ALA A 452 4.20 11.04 19.37
N ASN A 453 4.68 10.01 20.05
CA ASN A 453 6.11 9.86 20.32
C ASN A 453 6.72 8.88 19.32
N ALA A 454 7.93 9.16 18.86
CA ALA A 454 8.71 8.23 18.06
C ALA A 454 8.82 6.87 18.76
N GLY A 455 8.61 5.79 18.02
CA GLY A 455 8.63 4.43 18.55
C GLY A 455 7.36 4.00 19.31
N SER A 456 6.27 4.80 19.29
CA SER A 456 4.99 4.41 19.91
C SER A 456 4.18 3.39 19.11
N GLY A 457 4.49 3.22 17.82
CA GLY A 457 3.89 2.19 16.96
C GLY A 457 4.29 0.77 17.37
N LYS A 458 3.38 -0.18 17.18
CA LYS A 458 3.60 -1.59 17.52
C LYS A 458 3.68 -2.46 16.27
N PHE A 459 4.55 -3.47 16.31
CA PHE A 459 4.56 -4.52 15.30
C PHE A 459 3.29 -5.37 15.40
N LEU A 460 2.64 -5.59 14.27
CA LEU A 460 1.45 -6.42 14.12
C LEU A 460 1.85 -7.78 13.54
N ALA A 461 2.13 -8.74 14.40
CA ALA A 461 2.31 -10.11 13.96
C ALA A 461 1.00 -10.66 13.37
N ARG A 462 1.09 -11.33 12.21
CA ARG A 462 -0.07 -11.86 11.46
C ARG A 462 0.21 -13.25 10.91
N SER A 463 -0.83 -14.04 10.75
CA SER A 463 -0.82 -15.23 9.89
C SER A 463 -1.35 -14.83 8.50
N GLY A 464 -1.26 -15.74 7.51
CA GLY A 464 -1.75 -15.45 6.16
C GLY A 464 -3.26 -15.25 6.03
N GLY A 465 -4.03 -15.81 6.94
CA GLY A 465 -5.48 -15.68 6.96
C GLY A 465 -6.19 -16.33 5.75
N GLU A 466 -7.47 -16.03 5.61
CA GLU A 466 -8.31 -16.65 4.57
C GLU A 466 -7.94 -16.19 3.15
N ALA A 467 -7.44 -14.97 2.99
CA ALA A 467 -7.05 -14.45 1.67
C ALA A 467 -5.85 -15.21 1.08
N ALA A 468 -4.88 -15.60 1.90
CA ALA A 468 -3.69 -16.34 1.48
C ALA A 468 -3.90 -17.86 1.38
N LYS A 469 -5.08 -18.37 1.80
CA LYS A 469 -5.38 -19.80 1.80
C LYS A 469 -5.62 -20.31 0.37
N PRO A 470 -4.94 -21.37 -0.08
CA PRO A 470 -5.17 -22.01 -1.37
C PRO A 470 -6.64 -22.38 -1.59
N THR A 471 -7.06 -22.47 -2.85
CA THR A 471 -8.43 -22.86 -3.21
C THR A 471 -8.68 -24.35 -3.02
N GLY A 472 -7.65 -25.17 -3.06
CA GLY A 472 -7.69 -26.63 -3.11
C GLY A 472 -8.03 -27.17 -4.51
N ARG A 473 -8.08 -26.31 -5.53
CA ARG A 473 -8.37 -26.71 -6.93
C ARG A 473 -7.07 -26.81 -7.70
N LEU A 474 -6.52 -28.02 -7.78
CA LEU A 474 -5.32 -28.27 -8.53
C LEU A 474 -5.61 -28.38 -10.03
N VAL A 475 -4.74 -27.82 -10.86
CA VAL A 475 -4.72 -28.11 -12.30
C VAL A 475 -4.35 -29.58 -12.54
N ALA A 476 -4.73 -30.13 -13.71
CA ALA A 476 -4.53 -31.54 -14.00
C ALA A 476 -3.08 -32.00 -13.84
N ASP A 477 -2.13 -31.16 -14.25
CA ASP A 477 -0.69 -31.45 -14.19
C ASP A 477 -0.13 -31.56 -12.75
N MET A 478 -0.81 -30.98 -11.77
CA MET A 478 -0.42 -30.96 -10.36
C MET A 478 -1.29 -31.89 -9.49
N ASP A 479 -2.32 -32.50 -10.05
CA ASP A 479 -3.23 -33.39 -9.36
C ASP A 479 -2.77 -34.86 -9.53
N PRO A 480 -2.35 -35.54 -8.44
CA PRO A 480 -1.88 -36.94 -8.53
C PRO A 480 -2.89 -37.92 -9.16
N GLU A 481 -4.19 -37.61 -9.08
CA GLU A 481 -5.21 -38.45 -9.71
C GLU A 481 -5.24 -38.31 -11.24
N ARG A 482 -4.66 -37.22 -11.77
CA ARG A 482 -4.69 -36.86 -13.20
C ARG A 482 -3.32 -36.78 -13.87
N ASN A 483 -2.21 -36.83 -13.08
CA ASN A 483 -0.83 -36.69 -13.52
C ASN A 483 0.03 -37.96 -13.30
N PHE A 484 -0.57 -39.15 -13.47
CA PHE A 484 0.10 -40.44 -13.31
C PHE A 484 0.63 -40.72 -11.89
N GLY A 485 0.05 -40.08 -10.86
CA GLY A 485 0.41 -40.28 -9.47
C GLY A 485 1.60 -39.42 -8.98
N ALA A 486 2.07 -38.46 -9.77
CA ALA A 486 3.18 -37.59 -9.39
C ALA A 486 2.74 -36.61 -8.27
N LYS A 487 3.45 -36.62 -7.15
CA LYS A 487 3.24 -35.72 -6.01
C LYS A 487 4.26 -34.59 -6.08
N LEU A 488 3.82 -33.40 -6.52
CA LEU A 488 4.69 -32.26 -6.81
C LEU A 488 4.49 -31.08 -5.80
N LEU A 489 3.42 -31.07 -5.01
CA LEU A 489 3.10 -30.06 -3.98
C LEU A 489 3.20 -30.60 -2.57
#